data_4593bc1b538ded36a4cb946e4140ade5
#
_entry.id   4593bc1b538ded36a4cb946e4140ade5
#
_cell.length_a   1.000
_cell.length_b   1.000
_cell.length_c   1.000
_cell.angle_alpha   90.00
_cell.angle_beta   90.00
_cell.angle_gamma   90.00
#
_symmetry.space_group_name_H-M   'P 1'
#
loop_
_entity.id
_entity.type
_entity.pdbx_description
1 polymer ?
#
loop_
_entity_poly.entity_id
_entity_poly.type
_entity_poly.pdbx_seq_one_letter_code
_entity_poly.pdbx_strand_id
1 'polypeptide(L)'
;DAVSERCFPSYALQRGAKAWGAVPQFEFAIVLHALRRGWVVSLPDHEGPDGRWGAPREPGFFTLDAVRAALDFEPLDLRIDTSVGLWGYSGGGLATSWAAEMAPEYAPELRIVGAALGSPVGDPASAFIRLNATLHAGLPTLVVGGLRRAYPELDRIVREHVNAEGLALLDSVDDLTTVAAVKKLAYHDLDKYIDLPLADLLAKPEILEVFEAIQPGRTSPSVPMLVVQAVHDQIIAVDDVDGQVDRYLDHGVHVTYLRDRLSEHLTLHPLAMPLTLDWLQDRFDGHALPASGITTVWSTAASLGAVRDLLSLAWSTATAVFGRRL
;
A
#
# COMPACT_ATOMS: atom_id res chain seq x y z
N ASP A 1 -0.11 -6.26 4.68
CA ASP A 1 0.60 -6.60 3.44
C ASP A 1 1.39 -7.91 3.59
N ALA A 2 0.74 -9.00 3.39
CA ALA A 2 1.30 -10.36 3.24
C ALA A 2 0.15 -11.34 2.95
N VAL A 3 0.46 -12.51 2.43
CA VAL A 3 -0.53 -13.55 2.11
C VAL A 3 -1.15 -14.24 3.33
N SER A 4 -0.55 -14.09 4.52
CA SER A 4 -1.00 -14.69 5.77
C SER A 4 -2.17 -13.94 6.40
N GLU A 5 -3.22 -14.64 6.79
CA GLU A 5 -4.35 -14.08 7.57
C GLU A 5 -3.91 -13.34 8.84
N ARG A 6 -2.72 -13.67 9.39
CA ARG A 6 -2.15 -12.96 10.55
C ARG A 6 -1.84 -11.49 10.24
N CYS A 7 -1.71 -11.12 8.97
CA CYS A 7 -1.44 -9.76 8.51
C CYS A 7 -2.69 -8.98 8.17
N PHE A 8 -3.84 -9.62 8.11
CA PHE A 8 -5.09 -8.93 7.83
C PHE A 8 -5.41 -7.95 8.96
N PRO A 9 -5.73 -6.68 8.64
CA PRO A 9 -6.11 -5.68 9.63
C PRO A 9 -7.20 -6.16 10.59
N SER A 10 -8.22 -6.87 10.07
CA SER A 10 -9.32 -7.41 10.86
C SER A 10 -8.86 -8.39 11.96
N TYR A 11 -7.77 -9.15 11.73
CA TYR A 11 -7.18 -10.02 12.72
C TYR A 11 -6.08 -9.33 13.52
N ALA A 12 -5.12 -8.70 12.84
CA ALA A 12 -3.89 -8.17 13.45
C ALA A 12 -4.17 -7.09 14.52
N LEU A 13 -5.28 -6.36 14.39
CA LEU A 13 -5.68 -5.30 15.33
C LEU A 13 -6.62 -5.78 16.43
N GLN A 14 -6.98 -7.06 16.46
CA GLN A 14 -7.76 -7.62 17.56
C GLN A 14 -6.94 -7.70 18.85
N ARG A 15 -7.61 -7.51 19.98
CA ARG A 15 -6.99 -7.70 21.30
C ARG A 15 -6.52 -9.14 21.46
N GLY A 16 -5.22 -9.33 21.69
CA GLY A 16 -4.61 -10.65 21.89
C GLY A 16 -4.25 -11.38 20.60
N ALA A 17 -4.33 -10.73 19.44
CA ALA A 17 -3.90 -11.30 18.17
C ALA A 17 -2.43 -11.76 18.22
N LYS A 18 -2.15 -12.93 17.67
CA LYS A 18 -0.80 -13.48 17.52
C LYS A 18 -0.21 -13.07 16.17
N ALA A 19 -0.08 -11.75 15.98
CA ALA A 19 0.27 -11.11 14.70
C ALA A 19 1.57 -10.29 14.77
N TRP A 20 2.52 -10.70 15.61
CA TRP A 20 3.78 -9.96 15.76
C TRP A 20 4.51 -9.88 14.42
N GLY A 21 4.83 -8.64 14.00
CA GLY A 21 5.46 -8.37 12.71
C GLY A 21 4.48 -8.18 11.55
N ALA A 22 3.17 -8.14 11.83
CA ALA A 22 2.18 -7.68 10.86
C ALA A 22 2.20 -6.14 10.78
N VAL A 23 2.22 -5.59 9.58
CA VAL A 23 2.33 -4.13 9.33
C VAL A 23 1.23 -3.32 10.02
N PRO A 24 -0.06 -3.74 10.03
CA PRO A 24 -1.13 -2.95 10.66
C PRO A 24 -0.89 -2.62 12.14
N GLN A 25 -0.15 -3.48 12.88
CA GLN A 25 0.18 -3.22 14.28
C GLN A 25 1.14 -2.03 14.46
N PHE A 26 2.05 -1.82 13.52
CA PHE A 26 2.98 -0.68 13.55
C PHE A 26 2.29 0.62 13.10
N GLU A 27 1.33 0.51 12.19
CA GLU A 27 0.58 1.65 11.64
C GLU A 27 -0.55 2.12 12.54
N PHE A 28 -0.92 1.34 13.55
CA PHE A 28 -2.04 1.67 14.45
C PHE A 28 -1.89 3.06 15.11
N ALA A 29 -0.67 3.47 15.44
CA ALA A 29 -0.42 4.81 15.99
C ALA A 29 -0.81 5.93 15.02
N ILE A 30 -0.65 5.71 13.71
CA ILE A 30 -1.03 6.65 12.65
C ILE A 30 -2.55 6.69 12.52
N VAL A 31 -3.21 5.53 12.55
CA VAL A 31 -4.68 5.42 12.56
C VAL A 31 -5.28 6.20 13.73
N LEU A 32 -4.68 6.12 14.93
CA LEU A 32 -5.11 6.89 16.09
C LEU A 32 -5.10 8.41 15.86
N HIS A 33 -4.19 8.92 15.02
CA HIS A 33 -4.16 10.34 14.69
C HIS A 33 -5.37 10.76 13.83
N ALA A 34 -5.79 9.92 12.90
CA ALA A 34 -7.02 10.14 12.12
C ALA A 34 -8.26 10.10 13.03
N LEU A 35 -8.36 9.12 13.92
CA LEU A 35 -9.45 9.04 14.90
C LEU A 35 -9.52 10.26 15.82
N ARG A 36 -8.37 10.83 16.23
CA ARG A 36 -8.30 12.06 17.05
C ARG A 36 -8.77 13.32 16.31
N ARG A 37 -8.78 13.31 14.99
CA ARG A 37 -9.39 14.36 14.16
C ARG A 37 -10.92 14.23 14.11
N GLY A 38 -11.49 13.22 14.78
CA GLY A 38 -12.92 12.94 14.77
C GLY A 38 -13.39 12.18 13.54
N TRP A 39 -12.47 11.57 12.80
CA TRP A 39 -12.81 10.78 11.63
C TRP A 39 -13.17 9.34 12.02
N VAL A 40 -14.06 8.74 11.26
CA VAL A 40 -14.23 7.29 11.23
C VAL A 40 -13.16 6.71 10.29
N VAL A 41 -12.53 5.63 10.71
CA VAL A 41 -11.48 4.95 9.90
C VAL A 41 -11.92 3.52 9.63
N SER A 42 -11.99 3.16 8.35
CA SER A 42 -12.18 1.79 7.88
C SER A 42 -10.85 1.23 7.39
N LEU A 43 -10.48 0.06 7.87
CA LEU A 43 -9.25 -0.66 7.53
C LEU A 43 -9.63 -2.01 6.94
N PRO A 44 -9.82 -2.11 5.63
CA PRO A 44 -10.23 -3.37 5.00
C PRO A 44 -9.09 -4.39 4.93
N ASP A 45 -9.46 -5.66 4.91
CA ASP A 45 -8.58 -6.74 4.46
C ASP A 45 -8.51 -6.70 2.93
N HIS A 46 -7.82 -5.70 2.40
CA HIS A 46 -7.84 -5.34 0.98
C HIS A 46 -7.21 -6.41 0.05
N GLU A 47 -6.49 -7.37 0.60
CA GLU A 47 -5.93 -8.52 -0.14
C GLU A 47 -6.93 -9.67 -0.26
N GLY A 48 -8.15 -9.47 0.26
CA GLY A 48 -9.24 -10.43 0.22
C GLY A 48 -9.02 -11.66 1.10
N PRO A 49 -10.04 -12.53 1.22
CA PRO A 49 -9.99 -13.69 2.10
C PRO A 49 -8.94 -14.72 1.69
N ASP A 50 -8.54 -14.72 0.41
CA ASP A 50 -7.54 -15.64 -0.12
C ASP A 50 -6.11 -15.09 -0.01
N GLY A 51 -5.90 -13.85 0.47
CA GLY A 51 -4.59 -13.22 0.58
C GLY A 51 -3.89 -13.11 -0.79
N ARG A 52 -4.59 -12.63 -1.82
CA ARG A 52 -4.07 -12.49 -3.18
C ARG A 52 -3.25 -11.21 -3.33
N TRP A 53 -2.24 -11.07 -2.51
CA TRP A 53 -1.42 -9.87 -2.51
C TRP A 53 -0.78 -9.62 -3.88
N GLY A 54 -0.95 -8.39 -4.38
CA GLY A 54 -0.49 -7.98 -5.70
C GLY A 54 -1.49 -8.24 -6.83
N ALA A 55 -2.63 -8.93 -6.57
CA ALA A 55 -3.67 -9.12 -7.58
C ALA A 55 -4.22 -7.75 -8.03
N PRO A 56 -4.45 -7.54 -9.36
CA PRO A 56 -4.94 -6.28 -9.86
C PRO A 56 -6.40 -6.06 -9.48
N ARG A 57 -6.79 -4.82 -9.24
CA ARG A 57 -8.17 -4.39 -8.99
C ARG A 57 -8.82 -4.97 -7.72
N GLU A 58 -8.46 -6.17 -7.29
CA GLU A 58 -9.05 -6.84 -6.12
C GLU A 58 -8.97 -5.95 -4.86
N PRO A 59 -7.81 -5.32 -4.53
CA PRO A 59 -7.71 -4.40 -3.39
C PRO A 59 -8.64 -3.18 -3.53
N GLY A 60 -8.91 -2.73 -4.74
CA GLY A 60 -9.85 -1.65 -5.02
C GLY A 60 -11.28 -2.03 -4.69
N PHE A 61 -11.73 -3.23 -5.10
CA PHE A 61 -13.05 -3.73 -4.76
C PHE A 61 -13.26 -3.81 -3.25
N PHE A 62 -12.35 -4.48 -2.54
CA PHE A 62 -12.45 -4.62 -1.07
C PHE A 62 -12.40 -3.28 -0.35
N THR A 63 -11.58 -2.33 -0.82
CA THR A 63 -11.51 -0.99 -0.22
C THR A 63 -12.83 -0.24 -0.41
N LEU A 64 -13.40 -0.23 -1.61
CA LEU A 64 -14.64 0.48 -1.90
C LEU A 64 -15.86 -0.18 -1.22
N ASP A 65 -15.90 -1.51 -1.17
CA ASP A 65 -16.96 -2.23 -0.45
C ASP A 65 -16.86 -2.05 1.07
N ALA A 66 -15.66 -1.92 1.63
CA ALA A 66 -15.49 -1.59 3.04
C ALA A 66 -15.98 -0.17 3.37
N VAL A 67 -15.88 0.78 2.43
CA VAL A 67 -16.52 2.10 2.57
C VAL A 67 -18.04 1.95 2.61
N ARG A 68 -18.63 1.19 1.69
CA ARG A 68 -20.09 0.90 1.68
C ARG A 68 -20.53 0.28 3.00
N ALA A 69 -19.81 -0.75 3.46
CA ALA A 69 -20.10 -1.41 4.72
C ALA A 69 -20.03 -0.46 5.92
N ALA A 70 -19.05 0.47 5.94
CA ALA A 70 -18.94 1.47 7.00
C ALA A 70 -20.10 2.49 6.96
N LEU A 71 -20.53 2.92 5.76
CA LEU A 71 -21.67 3.83 5.60
C LEU A 71 -23.00 3.17 5.99
N ASP A 72 -23.16 1.88 5.74
CA ASP A 72 -24.37 1.10 6.08
C ASP A 72 -24.38 0.62 7.55
N PHE A 73 -23.28 0.78 8.27
CA PHE A 73 -23.17 0.31 9.65
C PHE A 73 -23.87 1.28 10.62
N GLU A 74 -25.10 1.00 10.98
CA GLU A 74 -25.98 1.84 11.81
C GLU A 74 -25.29 2.45 13.07
N PRO A 75 -24.43 1.70 13.82
CA PRO A 75 -23.80 2.27 14.99
C PRO A 75 -22.84 3.45 14.74
N LEU A 76 -22.40 3.66 13.50
CA LEU A 76 -21.55 4.80 13.13
C LEU A 76 -22.36 6.06 12.81
N ASP A 77 -23.67 5.93 12.61
CA ASP A 77 -24.60 7.03 12.26
C ASP A 77 -24.09 7.90 11.10
N LEU A 78 -23.48 7.24 10.10
CA LEU A 78 -22.97 7.90 8.91
C LEU A 78 -24.08 8.05 7.86
N ARG A 79 -23.99 9.10 7.06
CA ARG A 79 -24.90 9.33 5.94
C ARG A 79 -24.29 8.78 4.66
N ILE A 80 -25.13 8.40 3.71
CA ILE A 80 -24.70 7.90 2.39
C ILE A 80 -23.87 8.95 1.62
N ASP A 81 -24.09 10.24 1.87
CA ASP A 81 -23.36 11.36 1.27
C ASP A 81 -22.16 11.83 2.12
N THR A 82 -21.75 11.05 3.13
CA THR A 82 -20.55 11.33 3.92
C THR A 82 -19.32 11.39 3.02
N SER A 83 -18.49 12.44 3.20
CA SER A 83 -17.24 12.57 2.45
C SER A 83 -16.24 11.49 2.85
N VAL A 84 -15.60 10.87 1.86
CA VAL A 84 -14.63 9.77 2.01
C VAL A 84 -13.28 10.22 1.49
N GLY A 85 -12.23 10.05 2.29
CA GLY A 85 -10.85 10.15 1.88
C GLY A 85 -10.23 8.77 1.79
N LEU A 86 -9.52 8.48 0.71
CA LEU A 86 -8.73 7.25 0.56
C LEU A 86 -7.29 7.52 0.97
N TRP A 87 -6.67 6.57 1.69
CA TRP A 87 -5.29 6.72 2.11
C TRP A 87 -4.60 5.37 2.28
N GLY A 88 -3.39 5.26 1.75
CA GLY A 88 -2.56 4.07 1.91
C GLY A 88 -1.07 4.34 1.71
N TYR A 89 -0.24 3.46 2.26
CA TYR A 89 1.21 3.51 2.15
C TYR A 89 1.75 2.19 1.60
N SER A 90 2.77 2.22 0.72
CA SER A 90 3.40 1.04 0.11
C SER A 90 2.37 0.13 -0.58
N GLY A 91 2.18 -1.11 -0.14
CA GLY A 91 1.12 -1.99 -0.63
C GLY A 91 -0.28 -1.40 -0.40
N GLY A 92 -0.52 -0.69 0.73
CA GLY A 92 -1.72 0.11 0.93
C GLY A 92 -1.85 1.28 -0.04
N GLY A 93 -0.72 1.86 -0.49
CA GLY A 93 -0.68 2.86 -1.57
C GLY A 93 -1.11 2.26 -2.91
N LEU A 94 -0.69 1.02 -3.21
CA LEU A 94 -1.17 0.27 -4.38
C LEU A 94 -2.68 0.00 -4.29
N ALA A 95 -3.18 -0.44 -3.12
CA ALA A 95 -4.59 -0.67 -2.91
C ALA A 95 -5.42 0.61 -3.08
N THR A 96 -4.91 1.75 -2.57
CA THR A 96 -5.53 3.06 -2.73
C THR A 96 -5.52 3.52 -4.19
N SER A 97 -4.45 3.23 -4.94
CA SER A 97 -4.41 3.49 -6.39
C SER A 97 -5.54 2.76 -7.10
N TRP A 98 -5.68 1.45 -6.88
CA TRP A 98 -6.77 0.65 -7.47
C TRP A 98 -8.15 1.15 -7.06
N ALA A 99 -8.35 1.50 -5.78
CA ALA A 99 -9.63 2.04 -5.32
C ALA A 99 -9.97 3.37 -6.01
N ALA A 100 -9.01 4.29 -6.14
CA ALA A 100 -9.21 5.57 -6.79
C ALA A 100 -9.48 5.42 -8.30
N GLU A 101 -8.78 4.52 -8.98
CA GLU A 101 -8.95 4.23 -10.41
C GLU A 101 -10.30 3.57 -10.72
N MET A 102 -10.77 2.71 -9.83
CA MET A 102 -12.00 1.95 -10.02
C MET A 102 -13.26 2.68 -9.57
N ALA A 103 -13.14 3.63 -8.65
CA ALA A 103 -14.28 4.31 -8.04
C ALA A 103 -15.26 4.91 -9.06
N PRO A 104 -14.81 5.58 -10.16
CA PRO A 104 -15.75 6.18 -11.12
C PRO A 104 -16.71 5.18 -11.76
N GLU A 105 -16.28 3.95 -11.97
CA GLU A 105 -17.06 2.90 -12.63
C GLU A 105 -17.78 2.01 -11.60
N TYR A 106 -17.06 1.61 -10.54
CA TYR A 106 -17.52 0.60 -9.59
C TYR A 106 -18.34 1.18 -8.43
N ALA A 107 -18.01 2.38 -7.98
CA ALA A 107 -18.62 2.99 -6.80
C ALA A 107 -18.95 4.49 -7.02
N PRO A 108 -19.67 4.83 -8.11
CA PRO A 108 -19.96 6.23 -8.45
C PRO A 108 -20.85 6.94 -7.43
N GLU A 109 -21.53 6.19 -6.56
CA GLU A 109 -22.36 6.72 -5.48
C GLU A 109 -21.55 7.23 -4.28
N LEU A 110 -20.30 6.79 -4.14
CA LEU A 110 -19.45 7.21 -3.01
C LEU A 110 -18.91 8.62 -3.23
N ARG A 111 -19.06 9.48 -2.24
CA ARG A 111 -18.52 10.82 -2.27
C ARG A 111 -17.04 10.82 -1.88
N ILE A 112 -16.18 10.30 -2.74
CA ILE A 112 -14.73 10.32 -2.53
C ILE A 112 -14.22 11.72 -2.85
N VAL A 113 -13.55 12.38 -1.89
CA VAL A 113 -13.09 13.77 -2.01
C VAL A 113 -11.59 13.88 -2.33
N GLY A 114 -10.84 12.79 -2.20
CA GLY A 114 -9.42 12.72 -2.54
C GLY A 114 -8.79 11.40 -2.15
N ALA A 115 -7.63 11.10 -2.74
CA ALA A 115 -6.82 9.92 -2.46
C ALA A 115 -5.37 10.33 -2.16
N ALA A 116 -4.81 9.80 -1.06
CA ALA A 116 -3.43 10.05 -0.66
C ALA A 116 -2.61 8.76 -0.73
N LEU A 117 -1.56 8.76 -1.51
CA LEU A 117 -0.66 7.63 -1.78
C LEU A 117 0.72 7.91 -1.19
N GLY A 118 1.19 7.07 -0.27
CA GLY A 118 2.55 7.12 0.20
C GLY A 118 3.37 5.98 -0.39
N SER A 119 4.51 6.27 -1.01
CA SER A 119 5.38 5.28 -1.67
C SER A 119 4.59 4.17 -2.37
N PRO A 120 3.64 4.49 -3.27
CA PRO A 120 2.82 3.48 -3.93
C PRO A 120 3.69 2.59 -4.83
N VAL A 121 3.26 1.34 -5.03
CA VAL A 121 3.98 0.41 -5.92
C VAL A 121 3.62 0.73 -7.37
N GLY A 122 4.29 1.74 -7.93
CA GLY A 122 3.99 2.28 -9.28
C GLY A 122 4.36 1.34 -10.44
N ASP A 123 5.32 0.43 -10.21
CA ASP A 123 5.67 -0.67 -11.12
C ASP A 123 6.04 -1.92 -10.32
N PRO A 124 5.08 -2.84 -10.11
CA PRO A 124 5.34 -4.08 -9.37
C PRO A 124 6.39 -4.99 -10.01
N ALA A 125 6.50 -5.00 -11.34
CA ALA A 125 7.50 -5.79 -12.06
C ALA A 125 8.92 -5.27 -11.81
N SER A 126 9.11 -3.96 -11.91
CA SER A 126 10.37 -3.29 -11.59
C SER A 126 10.77 -3.56 -10.13
N ALA A 127 9.84 -3.39 -9.19
CA ALA A 127 10.07 -3.67 -7.77
C ALA A 127 10.47 -5.13 -7.54
N PHE A 128 9.82 -6.09 -8.20
CA PHE A 128 10.15 -7.52 -8.11
C PHE A 128 11.61 -7.78 -8.50
N ILE A 129 12.02 -7.31 -9.67
CA ILE A 129 13.38 -7.53 -10.18
C ILE A 129 14.42 -6.87 -9.26
N ARG A 130 14.15 -5.63 -8.85
CA ARG A 130 15.07 -4.83 -8.04
C ARG A 130 15.31 -5.39 -6.65
N LEU A 131 14.31 -6.01 -6.04
CA LEU A 131 14.39 -6.54 -4.68
C LEU A 131 14.99 -7.94 -4.60
N ASN A 132 15.12 -8.67 -5.70
CA ASN A 132 15.77 -9.98 -5.71
C ASN A 132 17.20 -9.91 -5.14
N ALA A 133 17.60 -10.88 -4.35
CA ALA A 133 18.89 -10.99 -3.69
C ALA A 133 19.24 -9.82 -2.72
N THR A 134 18.29 -8.96 -2.37
CA THR A 134 18.47 -7.89 -1.39
C THR A 134 17.97 -8.26 0.02
N LEU A 135 18.17 -7.35 0.99
CA LEU A 135 17.57 -7.47 2.32
C LEU A 135 16.03 -7.68 2.26
N HIS A 136 15.40 -7.11 1.24
CA HIS A 136 13.95 -7.10 1.06
C HIS A 136 13.42 -8.18 0.10
N ALA A 137 14.23 -9.18 -0.26
CA ALA A 137 13.84 -10.26 -1.17
C ALA A 137 12.59 -11.06 -0.71
N GLY A 138 12.23 -10.96 0.57
CA GLY A 138 10.99 -11.52 1.08
C GLY A 138 9.72 -10.88 0.52
N LEU A 139 9.75 -9.59 0.15
CA LEU A 139 8.59 -8.89 -0.38
C LEU A 139 8.15 -9.44 -1.76
N PRO A 140 9.03 -9.50 -2.78
CA PRO A 140 8.65 -10.12 -4.06
C PRO A 140 8.23 -11.59 -3.91
N THR A 141 8.82 -12.33 -2.98
CA THR A 141 8.42 -13.72 -2.72
C THR A 141 6.99 -13.83 -2.20
N LEU A 142 6.59 -12.93 -1.28
CA LEU A 142 5.21 -12.81 -0.81
C LEU A 142 4.25 -12.45 -1.96
N VAL A 143 4.64 -11.52 -2.84
CA VAL A 143 3.82 -11.14 -4.02
C VAL A 143 3.62 -12.33 -4.95
N VAL A 144 4.66 -13.11 -5.24
CA VAL A 144 4.52 -14.34 -6.02
C VAL A 144 3.56 -15.32 -5.34
N GLY A 145 3.66 -15.49 -4.01
CA GLY A 145 2.72 -16.30 -3.23
C GLY A 145 1.26 -15.90 -3.42
N GLY A 146 0.98 -14.59 -3.37
CA GLY A 146 -0.36 -14.03 -3.60
C GLY A 146 -0.83 -14.16 -5.07
N LEU A 147 0.03 -13.80 -6.03
CA LEU A 147 -0.30 -13.85 -7.45
C LEU A 147 -0.55 -15.27 -7.98
N ARG A 148 0.15 -16.28 -7.45
CA ARG A 148 -0.12 -17.70 -7.79
C ARG A 148 -1.55 -18.11 -7.47
N ARG A 149 -2.17 -17.50 -6.45
CA ARG A 149 -3.57 -17.76 -6.07
C ARG A 149 -4.55 -17.07 -7.00
N ALA A 150 -4.15 -15.94 -7.59
CA ALA A 150 -4.97 -15.16 -8.52
C ALA A 150 -4.85 -15.66 -9.97
N TYR A 151 -3.68 -16.19 -10.35
CA TYR A 151 -3.34 -16.58 -11.72
C TYR A 151 -2.92 -18.06 -11.79
N PRO A 152 -3.83 -18.99 -12.14
CA PRO A 152 -3.51 -20.42 -12.28
C PRO A 152 -2.37 -20.69 -13.27
N GLU A 153 -2.28 -19.90 -14.34
CA GLU A 153 -1.22 -20.06 -15.34
C GLU A 153 0.15 -19.66 -14.77
N LEU A 154 0.22 -18.62 -13.95
CA LEU A 154 1.45 -18.27 -13.23
C LEU A 154 1.84 -19.39 -12.26
N ASP A 155 0.88 -19.98 -11.51
CA ASP A 155 1.17 -21.10 -10.61
C ASP A 155 1.71 -22.33 -11.40
N ARG A 156 1.15 -22.60 -12.58
CA ARG A 156 1.64 -23.65 -13.46
C ARG A 156 3.10 -23.41 -13.88
N ILE A 157 3.42 -22.20 -14.34
CA ILE A 157 4.78 -21.82 -14.77
C ILE A 157 5.76 -21.92 -13.58
N VAL A 158 5.36 -21.42 -12.42
CA VAL A 158 6.18 -21.51 -11.19
C VAL A 158 6.45 -22.99 -10.85
N ARG A 159 5.44 -23.86 -10.88
CA ARG A 159 5.63 -25.29 -10.60
C ARG A 159 6.49 -26.01 -11.65
N GLU A 160 6.48 -25.54 -12.88
CA GLU A 160 7.28 -26.12 -13.98
C GLU A 160 8.76 -25.77 -13.85
N HIS A 161 9.08 -24.53 -13.49
CA HIS A 161 10.43 -23.98 -13.53
C HIS A 161 11.11 -23.84 -12.17
N VAL A 162 10.36 -23.85 -11.07
CA VAL A 162 10.91 -23.72 -9.72
C VAL A 162 11.15 -25.11 -9.12
N ASN A 163 12.36 -25.34 -8.61
CA ASN A 163 12.72 -26.62 -7.97
C ASN A 163 11.97 -26.84 -6.64
N ALA A 164 12.06 -28.03 -6.09
CA ALA A 164 11.35 -28.42 -4.87
C ALA A 164 11.68 -27.54 -3.66
N GLU A 165 12.92 -27.06 -3.54
CA GLU A 165 13.35 -26.15 -2.45
C GLU A 165 12.68 -24.78 -2.59
N GLY A 166 12.66 -24.22 -3.80
CA GLY A 166 11.99 -22.95 -4.08
C GLY A 166 10.48 -23.03 -3.90
N LEU A 167 9.84 -24.13 -4.30
CA LEU A 167 8.41 -24.35 -4.05
C LEU A 167 8.10 -24.43 -2.54
N ALA A 168 8.90 -25.16 -1.77
CA ALA A 168 8.76 -25.23 -0.33
C ALA A 168 8.97 -23.85 0.33
N LEU A 169 9.86 -23.02 -0.22
CA LEU A 169 10.07 -21.65 0.23
C LEU A 169 8.83 -20.79 -0.04
N LEU A 170 8.28 -20.84 -1.27
CA LEU A 170 7.06 -20.14 -1.64
C LEU A 170 5.86 -20.58 -0.78
N ASP A 171 5.69 -21.87 -0.56
CA ASP A 171 4.59 -22.37 0.28
C ASP A 171 4.76 -21.95 1.76
N SER A 172 6.00 -21.73 2.21
CA SER A 172 6.26 -21.30 3.59
C SER A 172 5.87 -19.85 3.90
N VAL A 173 5.60 -19.01 2.89
CA VAL A 173 5.21 -17.60 3.12
C VAL A 173 3.77 -17.47 3.61
N ASP A 174 2.95 -18.49 3.40
CA ASP A 174 1.54 -18.52 3.82
C ASP A 174 1.35 -18.34 5.33
N ASP A 175 2.34 -18.75 6.12
CA ASP A 175 2.34 -18.66 7.58
C ASP A 175 3.16 -17.48 8.12
N LEU A 176 3.81 -16.69 7.26
CA LEU A 176 4.72 -15.63 7.68
C LEU A 176 4.02 -14.28 7.77
N THR A 177 4.34 -13.52 8.82
CA THR A 177 4.07 -12.08 8.82
C THR A 177 5.09 -11.37 7.94
N THR A 178 4.81 -10.15 7.52
CA THR A 178 5.67 -9.35 6.63
C THR A 178 7.11 -9.26 7.17
N VAL A 179 7.28 -8.93 8.45
CA VAL A 179 8.61 -8.84 9.08
C VAL A 179 9.29 -10.21 9.14
N ALA A 180 8.52 -11.27 9.40
CA ALA A 180 9.08 -12.64 9.43
C ALA A 180 9.54 -13.08 8.03
N ALA A 181 8.79 -12.76 6.99
CA ALA A 181 9.16 -13.05 5.60
C ALA A 181 10.43 -12.28 5.19
N VAL A 182 10.49 -10.98 5.45
CA VAL A 182 11.68 -10.15 5.17
C VAL A 182 12.91 -10.73 5.88
N LYS A 183 12.80 -11.10 7.15
CA LYS A 183 13.93 -11.69 7.91
C LYS A 183 14.35 -13.06 7.37
N LYS A 184 13.37 -13.95 7.11
CA LYS A 184 13.63 -15.30 6.67
C LYS A 184 14.26 -15.35 5.28
N LEU A 185 13.82 -14.45 4.40
CA LEU A 185 14.17 -14.44 2.99
C LEU A 185 15.18 -13.34 2.60
N ALA A 186 15.76 -12.67 3.62
CA ALA A 186 16.80 -11.66 3.39
C ALA A 186 17.93 -12.24 2.53
N TYR A 187 18.29 -11.52 1.45
CA TYR A 187 19.35 -11.88 0.51
C TYR A 187 19.14 -13.20 -0.25
N HIS A 188 17.92 -13.74 -0.26
CA HIS A 188 17.60 -14.87 -1.12
C HIS A 188 17.59 -14.44 -2.58
N ASP A 189 18.32 -15.22 -3.37
CA ASP A 189 18.44 -15.02 -4.80
C ASP A 189 17.55 -16.07 -5.49
N LEU A 190 16.49 -15.60 -6.16
CA LEU A 190 15.49 -16.46 -6.79
C LEU A 190 16.08 -17.27 -7.96
N ASP A 191 17.15 -16.77 -8.61
CA ASP A 191 17.82 -17.52 -9.68
C ASP A 191 18.31 -18.91 -9.26
N LYS A 192 18.58 -19.11 -7.95
CA LYS A 192 19.04 -20.40 -7.42
C LYS A 192 17.98 -21.49 -7.40
N TYR A 193 16.72 -21.10 -7.51
CA TYR A 193 15.57 -22.01 -7.38
C TYR A 193 14.90 -22.33 -8.72
N ILE A 194 15.34 -21.71 -9.82
CA ILE A 194 14.76 -21.88 -11.14
C ILE A 194 15.73 -22.57 -12.09
N ASP A 195 15.19 -23.30 -13.07
CA ASP A 195 15.95 -24.12 -14.03
C ASP A 195 16.37 -23.38 -15.32
N LEU A 196 16.01 -22.07 -15.41
CA LEU A 196 16.40 -21.15 -16.47
C LEU A 196 16.72 -19.78 -15.87
N PRO A 197 17.45 -18.91 -16.58
CA PRO A 197 17.72 -17.56 -16.10
C PRO A 197 16.42 -16.81 -15.75
N LEU A 198 16.40 -16.08 -14.62
CA LEU A 198 15.22 -15.31 -14.18
C LEU A 198 14.71 -14.36 -15.27
N ALA A 199 15.64 -13.73 -16.02
CA ALA A 199 15.28 -12.84 -17.11
C ALA A 199 14.47 -13.57 -18.22
N ASP A 200 14.81 -14.83 -18.54
CA ASP A 200 14.11 -15.63 -19.53
C ASP A 200 12.75 -16.07 -19.02
N LEU A 201 12.65 -16.40 -17.72
CA LEU A 201 11.38 -16.71 -17.08
C LEU A 201 10.43 -15.51 -17.14
N LEU A 202 10.93 -14.31 -16.75
CA LEU A 202 10.15 -13.09 -16.73
C LEU A 202 9.76 -12.57 -18.13
N ALA A 203 10.47 -13.01 -19.18
CA ALA A 203 10.15 -12.68 -20.57
C ALA A 203 9.06 -13.57 -21.19
N LYS A 204 8.54 -14.57 -20.46
CA LYS A 204 7.44 -15.40 -20.95
C LYS A 204 6.18 -14.53 -21.16
N PRO A 205 5.44 -14.71 -22.27
CA PRO A 205 4.26 -13.88 -22.57
C PRO A 205 3.25 -13.85 -21.43
N GLU A 206 2.99 -14.99 -20.80
CA GLU A 206 2.03 -15.14 -19.72
C GLU A 206 2.44 -14.34 -18.46
N ILE A 207 3.74 -14.21 -18.20
CA ILE A 207 4.26 -13.40 -17.09
C ILE A 207 4.21 -11.92 -17.43
N LEU A 208 4.51 -11.56 -18.68
CA LEU A 208 4.38 -10.18 -19.15
C LEU A 208 2.93 -9.70 -19.08
N GLU A 209 1.95 -10.55 -19.43
CA GLU A 209 0.52 -10.25 -19.26
C GLU A 209 0.16 -9.99 -17.79
N VAL A 210 0.70 -10.78 -16.86
CA VAL A 210 0.50 -10.53 -15.42
C VAL A 210 1.11 -9.20 -15.02
N PHE A 211 2.35 -8.91 -15.41
CA PHE A 211 3.01 -7.63 -15.10
C PHE A 211 2.24 -6.45 -15.65
N GLU A 212 1.73 -6.57 -16.86
CA GLU A 212 0.88 -5.55 -17.45
C GLU A 212 -0.43 -5.36 -16.67
N ALA A 213 -1.06 -6.43 -16.26
CA ALA A 213 -2.33 -6.37 -15.53
C ALA A 213 -2.20 -5.78 -14.12
N ILE A 214 -1.08 -6.01 -13.43
CA ILE A 214 -0.87 -5.54 -12.06
C ILE A 214 -0.32 -4.10 -11.98
N GLN A 215 0.00 -3.46 -13.10
CA GLN A 215 0.54 -2.09 -13.13
C GLN A 215 -0.57 -1.05 -12.99
N PRO A 216 -0.55 -0.18 -11.95
CA PRO A 216 -1.53 0.89 -11.79
C PRO A 216 -1.29 2.05 -12.76
N GLY A 217 -2.28 2.95 -12.87
CA GLY A 217 -2.18 4.16 -13.70
C GLY A 217 -2.75 4.00 -15.11
N ARG A 218 -3.45 2.91 -15.39
CA ARG A 218 -4.06 2.66 -16.72
C ARG A 218 -5.46 3.23 -16.84
N THR A 219 -6.12 3.51 -15.74
CA THR A 219 -7.41 4.18 -15.65
C THR A 219 -7.30 5.46 -14.83
N SER A 220 -8.19 6.42 -15.11
CA SER A 220 -8.07 7.76 -14.52
C SER A 220 -8.91 7.88 -13.26
N PRO A 221 -8.32 8.13 -12.10
CA PRO A 221 -9.07 8.60 -10.94
C PRO A 221 -9.85 9.89 -11.26
N SER A 222 -11.07 10.01 -10.75
CA SER A 222 -11.89 11.22 -10.89
C SER A 222 -11.70 12.22 -9.75
N VAL A 223 -10.83 11.88 -8.79
CA VAL A 223 -10.60 12.66 -7.57
C VAL A 223 -9.16 13.20 -7.53
N PRO A 224 -8.92 14.33 -6.85
CA PRO A 224 -7.57 14.84 -6.66
C PRO A 224 -6.72 13.86 -5.84
N MET A 225 -5.44 13.79 -6.18
CA MET A 225 -4.50 12.88 -5.55
C MET A 225 -3.34 13.64 -4.90
N LEU A 226 -2.93 13.16 -3.72
CA LEU A 226 -1.65 13.46 -3.12
C LEU A 226 -0.75 12.24 -3.28
N VAL A 227 0.47 12.43 -3.78
CA VAL A 227 1.49 11.38 -3.79
C VAL A 227 2.70 11.88 -3.01
N VAL A 228 3.23 11.05 -2.10
CA VAL A 228 4.48 11.31 -1.39
C VAL A 228 5.44 10.15 -1.61
N GLN A 229 6.71 10.45 -1.95
CA GLN A 229 7.72 9.44 -2.27
C GLN A 229 9.09 9.86 -1.76
N ALA A 230 9.83 8.93 -1.17
CA ALA A 230 11.23 9.16 -0.81
C ALA A 230 12.12 9.05 -2.06
N VAL A 231 13.00 10.04 -2.27
CA VAL A 231 13.96 9.99 -3.40
C VAL A 231 14.92 8.81 -3.25
N HIS A 232 15.27 8.46 -2.01
CA HIS A 232 16.19 7.38 -1.67
C HIS A 232 15.49 6.12 -1.16
N ASP A 233 14.29 5.85 -1.66
CA ASP A 233 13.52 4.67 -1.30
C ASP A 233 14.23 3.39 -1.76
N GLN A 234 14.53 2.52 -0.80
CA GLN A 234 15.23 1.27 -1.07
C GLN A 234 14.28 0.11 -1.46
N ILE A 235 12.96 0.30 -1.31
CA ILE A 235 11.94 -0.71 -1.63
C ILE A 235 11.22 -0.35 -2.93
N ILE A 236 10.67 0.85 -3.04
CA ILE A 236 9.98 1.34 -4.23
C ILE A 236 10.82 2.44 -4.87
N ALA A 237 11.28 2.21 -6.11
CA ALA A 237 12.08 3.22 -6.81
C ALA A 237 11.25 4.49 -7.06
N VAL A 238 11.88 5.65 -6.90
CA VAL A 238 11.23 6.93 -7.19
C VAL A 238 10.79 7.01 -8.65
N ASP A 239 11.57 6.44 -9.58
CA ASP A 239 11.26 6.41 -11.00
C ASP A 239 9.98 5.59 -11.32
N ASP A 240 9.70 4.52 -10.55
CA ASP A 240 8.49 3.72 -10.70
C ASP A 240 7.24 4.53 -10.31
N VAL A 241 7.35 5.35 -9.24
CA VAL A 241 6.27 6.24 -8.80
C VAL A 241 6.12 7.43 -9.74
N ASP A 242 7.24 7.96 -10.24
CA ASP A 242 7.25 9.00 -11.27
C ASP A 242 6.45 8.55 -12.49
N GLY A 243 6.72 7.34 -13.00
CA GLY A 243 6.00 6.78 -14.13
C GLY A 243 4.48 6.59 -13.87
N GLN A 244 4.09 6.22 -12.66
CA GLN A 244 2.67 6.15 -12.28
C GLN A 244 2.03 7.55 -12.27
N VAL A 245 2.71 8.53 -11.68
CA VAL A 245 2.22 9.91 -11.62
C VAL A 245 2.13 10.52 -13.00
N ASP A 246 3.11 10.30 -13.87
CA ASP A 246 3.09 10.78 -15.25
C ASP A 246 1.86 10.23 -16.00
N ARG A 247 1.54 8.93 -15.85
CA ARG A 247 0.32 8.35 -16.44
C ARG A 247 -0.95 9.05 -15.94
N TYR A 248 -1.04 9.38 -14.64
CA TYR A 248 -2.19 10.13 -14.12
C TYR A 248 -2.26 11.54 -14.66
N LEU A 249 -1.13 12.27 -14.72
CA LEU A 249 -1.07 13.62 -15.24
C LEU A 249 -1.43 13.68 -16.73
N ASP A 250 -0.97 12.72 -17.53
CA ASP A 250 -1.29 12.59 -18.97
C ASP A 250 -2.79 12.36 -19.20
N HIS A 251 -3.46 11.72 -18.25
CA HIS A 251 -4.91 11.56 -18.25
C HIS A 251 -5.67 12.76 -17.65
N GLY A 252 -4.97 13.84 -17.26
CA GLY A 252 -5.59 15.06 -16.73
C GLY A 252 -6.00 14.96 -15.25
N VAL A 253 -5.55 13.96 -14.52
CA VAL A 253 -5.79 13.86 -13.07
C VAL A 253 -5.04 14.96 -12.33
N HIS A 254 -5.69 15.60 -11.36
CA HIS A 254 -5.02 16.56 -10.50
C HIS A 254 -4.16 15.84 -9.46
N VAL A 255 -2.84 15.87 -9.61
CA VAL A 255 -1.89 15.21 -8.71
C VAL A 255 -0.96 16.23 -8.08
N THR A 256 -0.97 16.31 -6.75
CA THR A 256 0.08 16.99 -5.97
C THR A 256 1.12 15.95 -5.58
N TYR A 257 2.29 15.97 -6.21
CA TYR A 257 3.34 14.99 -5.96
C TYR A 257 4.55 15.60 -5.27
N LEU A 258 4.89 15.09 -4.08
CA LEU A 258 6.02 15.53 -3.26
C LEU A 258 7.08 14.43 -3.16
N ARG A 259 8.29 14.72 -3.65
CA ARG A 259 9.47 13.87 -3.47
C ARG A 259 10.27 14.36 -2.28
N ASP A 260 10.47 13.50 -1.26
CA ASP A 260 11.23 13.78 -0.03
C ASP A 260 12.69 13.32 -0.17
N ARG A 261 13.65 14.23 0.05
CA ARG A 261 15.09 13.92 -0.07
C ARG A 261 15.70 13.31 1.19
N LEU A 262 15.09 13.52 2.35
CA LEU A 262 15.69 13.14 3.63
C LEU A 262 15.33 11.73 4.06
N SER A 263 14.11 11.30 3.73
CA SER A 263 13.58 10.00 4.17
C SER A 263 13.93 8.87 3.21
N GLU A 264 13.70 7.66 3.70
CA GLU A 264 13.69 6.41 2.96
C GLU A 264 12.32 5.73 3.15
N HIS A 265 12.12 4.54 2.61
CA HIS A 265 10.79 3.90 2.59
C HIS A 265 10.09 3.86 3.96
N LEU A 266 10.78 3.41 5.01
CA LEU A 266 10.15 3.19 6.31
C LEU A 266 9.95 4.49 7.11
N THR A 267 10.87 5.44 6.97
CA THR A 267 10.81 6.71 7.71
C THR A 267 9.89 7.74 7.04
N LEU A 268 9.69 7.68 5.72
CA LEU A 268 8.75 8.57 5.04
C LEU A 268 7.33 8.43 5.58
N HIS A 269 6.87 7.21 5.88
CA HIS A 269 5.50 6.96 6.33
C HIS A 269 5.12 7.84 7.55
N PRO A 270 5.79 7.75 8.70
CA PRO A 270 5.48 8.64 9.83
C PRO A 270 5.81 10.11 9.56
N LEU A 271 6.86 10.42 8.77
CA LEU A 271 7.25 11.81 8.50
C LEU A 271 6.25 12.55 7.59
N ALA A 272 5.66 11.85 6.63
CA ALA A 272 4.64 12.40 5.74
C ALA A 272 3.22 12.39 6.32
N MET A 273 3.00 11.67 7.43
CA MET A 273 1.67 11.53 8.03
C MET A 273 0.98 12.88 8.34
N PRO A 274 1.63 13.88 8.98
CA PRO A 274 0.96 15.15 9.28
C PRO A 274 0.47 15.85 8.00
N LEU A 275 1.35 15.94 6.99
CA LEU A 275 1.02 16.54 5.70
C LEU A 275 -0.13 15.80 5.00
N THR A 276 -0.12 14.48 5.05
CA THR A 276 -1.16 13.64 4.44
C THR A 276 -2.51 13.86 5.10
N LEU A 277 -2.55 13.86 6.44
CA LEU A 277 -3.79 14.09 7.18
C LEU A 277 -4.31 15.54 7.01
N ASP A 278 -3.42 16.54 6.95
CA ASP A 278 -3.79 17.93 6.68
C ASP A 278 -4.35 18.09 5.27
N TRP A 279 -3.72 17.44 4.27
CA TRP A 279 -4.23 17.46 2.91
C TRP A 279 -5.62 16.82 2.80
N LEU A 280 -5.86 15.68 3.48
CA LEU A 280 -7.19 15.05 3.51
C LEU A 280 -8.21 15.93 4.23
N GLN A 281 -7.82 16.60 5.34
CA GLN A 281 -8.69 17.54 6.03
C GLN A 281 -9.13 18.68 5.09
N ASP A 282 -8.19 19.25 4.35
CA ASP A 282 -8.50 20.28 3.34
C ASP A 282 -9.49 19.79 2.28
N ARG A 283 -9.45 18.50 1.92
CA ARG A 283 -10.43 17.89 0.98
C ARG A 283 -11.80 17.76 1.63
N PHE A 284 -11.86 17.35 2.91
CA PHE A 284 -13.11 17.30 3.65
C PHE A 284 -13.75 18.70 3.84
N ASP A 285 -12.92 19.72 4.07
CA ASP A 285 -13.34 21.09 4.28
C ASP A 285 -13.62 21.85 2.96
N GLY A 286 -13.33 21.25 1.82
CA GLY A 286 -13.54 21.85 0.48
C GLY A 286 -12.57 23.00 0.17
N HIS A 287 -11.41 23.02 0.80
CA HIS A 287 -10.38 24.02 0.52
C HIS A 287 -9.81 23.88 -0.89
N ALA A 288 -9.23 24.96 -1.42
CA ALA A 288 -8.60 24.96 -2.74
C ALA A 288 -7.49 23.92 -2.85
N LEU A 289 -7.38 23.28 -4.02
CA LEU A 289 -6.32 22.33 -4.30
C LEU A 289 -4.95 23.01 -4.37
N PRO A 290 -3.88 22.42 -3.85
CA PRO A 290 -2.51 22.83 -4.17
C PRO A 290 -2.23 22.73 -5.67
N ALA A 291 -1.12 23.28 -6.13
CA ALA A 291 -0.74 23.15 -7.54
C ALA A 291 -0.55 21.67 -7.93
N SER A 292 -1.07 21.29 -9.11
CA SER A 292 -0.80 20.00 -9.70
C SER A 292 0.62 19.94 -10.26
N GLY A 293 1.27 18.80 -10.12
CA GLY A 293 2.61 18.54 -10.63
C GLY A 293 3.58 18.01 -9.57
N ILE A 294 4.83 17.90 -9.96
CA ILE A 294 5.91 17.26 -9.17
C ILE A 294 6.76 18.33 -8.49
N THR A 295 6.97 18.18 -7.19
CA THR A 295 7.83 19.06 -6.40
C THR A 295 8.78 18.22 -5.54
N THR A 296 10.08 18.55 -5.56
CA THR A 296 11.06 17.92 -4.68
C THR A 296 11.34 18.83 -3.48
N VAL A 297 11.11 18.31 -2.28
CA VAL A 297 11.33 19.02 -1.00
C VAL A 297 12.47 18.37 -0.21
N TRP A 298 13.03 19.09 0.74
CA TRP A 298 14.02 18.51 1.68
C TRP A 298 13.37 17.43 2.54
N SER A 299 12.24 17.78 3.17
CA SER A 299 11.45 16.83 3.95
C SER A 299 9.98 17.25 3.97
N THR A 300 9.09 16.29 3.87
CA THR A 300 7.65 16.47 4.07
C THR A 300 7.30 16.88 5.50
N ALA A 301 8.21 16.63 6.45
CA ALA A 301 8.08 17.03 7.85
C ALA A 301 8.64 18.43 8.16
N ALA A 302 9.12 19.18 7.17
CA ALA A 302 9.82 20.47 7.38
C ALA A 302 8.90 21.67 7.73
N SER A 303 7.79 21.43 8.44
CA SER A 303 6.92 22.47 8.98
C SER A 303 6.81 22.39 10.51
N LEU A 304 6.60 23.54 11.16
CA LEU A 304 6.38 23.57 12.62
C LEU A 304 5.14 22.76 13.04
N GLY A 305 4.08 22.74 12.20
CA GLY A 305 2.90 21.92 12.41
C GLY A 305 3.25 20.43 12.37
N ALA A 306 3.96 19.98 11.34
CA ALA A 306 4.38 18.59 11.21
C ALA A 306 5.25 18.13 12.39
N VAL A 307 6.21 18.96 12.85
CA VAL A 307 7.03 18.64 14.03
C VAL A 307 6.17 18.46 15.28
N ARG A 308 5.20 19.35 15.53
CA ARG A 308 4.26 19.23 16.66
C ARG A 308 3.45 17.94 16.58
N ASP A 309 2.94 17.58 15.41
CA ASP A 309 2.12 16.39 15.21
C ASP A 309 2.94 15.10 15.34
N LEU A 310 4.20 15.11 14.89
CA LEU A 310 5.13 14.00 15.12
C LEU A 310 5.48 13.81 16.60
N LEU A 311 5.67 14.90 17.35
CA LEU A 311 5.84 14.83 18.80
C LEU A 311 4.57 14.31 19.50
N SER A 312 3.40 14.71 19.03
CA SER A 312 2.11 14.18 19.50
C SER A 312 1.96 12.70 19.19
N LEU A 313 2.38 12.24 18.00
CA LEU A 313 2.41 10.83 17.61
C LEU A 313 3.32 10.04 18.56
N ALA A 314 4.56 10.49 18.75
CA ALA A 314 5.51 9.83 19.64
C ALA A 314 4.99 9.72 21.08
N TRP A 315 4.41 10.81 21.60
CA TRP A 315 3.80 10.84 22.94
C TRP A 315 2.60 9.88 23.05
N SER A 316 1.73 9.87 22.05
CA SER A 316 0.56 8.99 22.00
C SER A 316 0.94 7.52 21.97
N THR A 317 1.92 7.20 21.14
CA THR A 317 2.45 5.83 21.03
C THR A 317 3.06 5.39 22.37
N ALA A 318 3.85 6.25 23.00
CA ALA A 318 4.42 5.97 24.32
C ALA A 318 3.32 5.76 25.39
N THR A 319 2.31 6.63 25.42
CA THR A 319 1.21 6.50 26.42
C THR A 319 0.36 5.26 26.18
N ALA A 320 0.12 4.87 24.91
CA ALA A 320 -0.60 3.65 24.57
C ALA A 320 0.17 2.38 25.00
N VAL A 321 1.50 2.35 24.76
CA VAL A 321 2.37 1.26 25.20
C VAL A 321 2.35 1.07 26.72
N PHE A 322 2.25 2.17 27.50
CA PHE A 322 2.14 2.13 28.96
C PHE A 322 0.69 1.95 29.47
N GLY A 323 -0.26 1.60 28.59
CA GLY A 323 -1.64 1.28 28.97
C GLY A 323 -2.45 2.47 29.49
N ARG A 324 -2.04 3.70 29.24
CA ARG A 324 -2.85 4.89 29.56
C ARG A 324 -3.97 5.04 28.52
N ARG A 325 -5.17 5.39 28.98
CA ARG A 325 -6.28 5.75 28.06
C ARG A 325 -5.85 6.94 27.20
N LEU A 326 -6.08 6.82 25.90
CA LEU A 326 -5.81 7.84 24.89
C LEU A 326 -6.79 9.02 25.02
#